data_4ef8ec9b01a4e08818aa8ace897f72b2
#
_entry.id   4ef8ec9b01a4e08818aa8ace897f72b2
#
_cell.length_a   1.000
_cell.length_b   1.000
_cell.length_c   1.000
_cell.angle_alpha   90.00
_cell.angle_beta   90.00
_cell.angle_gamma   90.00
#
_symmetry.space_group_name_H-M   'P 1'
#
loop_
_entity.id
_entity.type
_entity.pdbx_description
1 polymer ?
#
loop_
_entity_poly.entity_id
_entity_poly.type
_entity_poly.pdbx_seq_one_letter_code
_entity_poly.pdbx_strand_id
1 'polypeptide(L)'
;MKVEIFSSYYFYMGLSNLSEVESKVLNQLQGVVDPELGSDIVDLGMVKGVDHHDDGHVLVTVALTTSGCPLRAQIQRDIRSKLSHISEVTKVKINWTELTQTEKSEVMARARLNISQEETVTQIPRTAKSIMIASGKGGVGKSSVSANIASGI
;
A
#
# COMPACT_ATOMS: atom_id res chain seq x y z
N MET A 1 14.81 18.50 1.07
CA MET A 1 14.90 17.89 -0.27
C MET A 1 13.81 16.84 -0.55
N LYS A 2 12.83 16.59 0.37
CA LYS A 2 11.65 15.73 0.15
C LYS A 2 10.42 16.45 -0.40
N VAL A 3 10.33 17.77 -0.27
CA VAL A 3 9.13 18.56 -0.56
C VAL A 3 8.88 18.79 -2.05
N GLU A 4 9.91 18.86 -2.88
CA GLU A 4 9.75 19.15 -4.31
C GLU A 4 9.33 17.91 -5.15
N ILE A 5 9.69 16.72 -4.71
CA ILE A 5 9.28 15.47 -5.38
C ILE A 5 7.78 15.23 -5.17
N PHE A 6 7.24 15.63 -4.02
CA PHE A 6 5.82 15.51 -3.68
C PHE A 6 4.91 16.37 -4.57
N SER A 7 5.28 17.62 -4.84
CA SER A 7 4.48 18.53 -5.67
C SER A 7 4.29 18.02 -7.11
N SER A 8 5.34 17.44 -7.70
CA SER A 8 5.28 16.86 -9.05
C SER A 8 4.41 15.60 -9.11
N TYR A 9 4.37 14.82 -8.03
CA TYR A 9 3.61 13.58 -7.94
C TYR A 9 2.10 13.82 -7.86
N TYR A 10 1.68 14.81 -7.06
CA TYR A 10 0.27 15.20 -6.95
C TYR A 10 -0.26 15.85 -8.23
N PHE A 11 0.60 16.58 -8.95
CA PHE A 11 0.28 17.12 -10.27
C PHE A 11 -0.04 16.00 -11.28
N TYR A 12 0.71 14.91 -11.25
CA TYR A 12 0.52 13.76 -12.14
C TYR A 12 -0.76 12.95 -11.82
N MET A 13 -1.23 13.02 -10.57
CA MET A 13 -2.47 12.37 -10.12
C MET A 13 -3.75 13.22 -10.30
N GLY A 14 -3.64 14.42 -10.89
CA GLY A 14 -4.78 15.34 -11.01
C GLY A 14 -5.17 16.04 -9.71
N LEU A 15 -4.33 15.97 -8.67
CA LEU A 15 -4.52 16.60 -7.36
C LEU A 15 -3.80 17.96 -7.25
N SER A 16 -3.76 18.71 -8.33
CA SER A 16 -2.92 19.92 -8.46
C SER A 16 -3.46 21.17 -7.76
N ASN A 17 -4.72 21.18 -7.28
CA ASN A 17 -5.37 22.34 -6.65
C ASN A 17 -6.06 21.95 -5.33
N LEU A 18 -5.31 21.28 -4.43
CA LEU A 18 -5.83 20.92 -3.12
C LEU A 18 -5.92 22.15 -2.20
N SER A 19 -7.01 22.25 -1.45
CA SER A 19 -7.12 23.19 -0.33
C SER A 19 -6.11 22.84 0.77
N GLU A 20 -5.92 23.77 1.73
CA GLU A 20 -5.03 23.53 2.87
C GLU A 20 -5.45 22.27 3.67
N VAL A 21 -6.76 22.09 3.87
CA VAL A 21 -7.32 20.94 4.61
C VAL A 21 -7.12 19.65 3.83
N GLU A 22 -7.39 19.66 2.53
CA GLU A 22 -7.17 18.46 1.67
C GLU A 22 -5.70 18.05 1.64
N SER A 23 -4.78 19.03 1.63
CA SER A 23 -3.35 18.76 1.73
C SER A 23 -2.97 18.15 3.08
N LYS A 24 -3.56 18.64 4.20
CA LYS A 24 -3.38 18.03 5.53
C LYS A 24 -3.93 16.61 5.57
N VAL A 25 -5.11 16.38 5.01
CA VAL A 25 -5.72 15.03 4.90
C VAL A 25 -4.80 14.09 4.14
N LEU A 26 -4.32 14.50 2.98
CA LEU A 26 -3.46 13.68 2.14
C LEU A 26 -2.13 13.34 2.84
N ASN A 27 -1.53 14.30 3.56
CA ASN A 27 -0.34 14.07 4.37
C ASN A 27 -0.59 13.06 5.51
N GLN A 28 -1.77 13.10 6.14
CA GLN A 28 -2.13 12.14 7.18
C GLN A 28 -2.42 10.74 6.61
N LEU A 29 -2.89 10.64 5.38
CA LEU A 29 -3.07 9.36 4.69
C LEU A 29 -1.74 8.66 4.38
N GLN A 30 -0.62 9.40 4.35
CA GLN A 30 0.70 8.80 4.33
C GLN A 30 0.90 7.99 5.62
N GLY A 31 1.39 6.77 5.46
CA GLY A 31 1.51 5.80 6.54
C GLY A 31 0.26 4.93 6.76
N VAL A 32 -0.78 5.06 5.92
CA VAL A 32 -1.78 4.01 5.76
C VAL A 32 -1.24 2.97 4.79
N VAL A 33 -0.89 1.82 5.32
CA VAL A 33 -0.24 0.74 4.55
C VAL A 33 -1.30 -0.23 4.03
N ASP A 34 -1.22 -0.59 2.75
CA ASP A 34 -1.95 -1.74 2.21
C ASP A 34 -1.24 -3.02 2.67
N PRO A 35 -1.91 -3.89 3.47
CA PRO A 35 -1.25 -5.06 4.05
C PRO A 35 -0.87 -6.14 3.03
N GLU A 36 -1.51 -6.16 1.84
CA GLU A 36 -1.14 -7.10 0.76
C GLU A 36 0.11 -6.62 0.02
N LEU A 37 0.23 -5.32 -0.18
CA LEU A 37 1.31 -4.72 -0.95
C LEU A 37 2.48 -4.25 -0.08
N GLY A 38 2.29 -4.21 1.26
CA GLY A 38 3.31 -3.78 2.21
C GLY A 38 3.78 -2.35 2.02
N SER A 39 3.00 -1.51 1.34
CA SER A 39 3.38 -0.14 0.97
C SER A 39 2.25 0.83 1.21
N ASP A 40 2.59 2.10 1.36
CA ASP A 40 1.68 3.21 1.60
C ASP A 40 0.70 3.40 0.45
N ILE A 41 -0.61 3.57 0.75
CA ILE A 41 -1.66 3.72 -0.27
C ILE A 41 -1.53 5.00 -1.10
N VAL A 42 -0.90 6.05 -0.54
CA VAL A 42 -0.62 7.30 -1.27
C VAL A 42 0.53 7.07 -2.22
N ASP A 43 1.64 6.48 -1.76
CA ASP A 43 2.81 6.17 -2.60
C ASP A 43 2.47 5.18 -3.72
N LEU A 44 1.57 4.23 -3.45
CA LEU A 44 1.07 3.31 -4.45
C LEU A 44 0.18 3.97 -5.51
N GLY A 45 -0.35 5.18 -5.24
CA GLY A 45 -1.29 5.85 -6.12
C GLY A 45 -2.71 5.30 -6.06
N MET A 46 -3.06 4.71 -4.94
CA MET A 46 -4.41 4.19 -4.69
C MET A 46 -5.39 5.28 -4.23
N VAL A 47 -4.91 6.40 -3.68
CA VAL A 47 -5.74 7.56 -3.34
C VAL A 47 -5.98 8.37 -4.61
N LYS A 48 -7.23 8.42 -5.08
CA LYS A 48 -7.63 9.07 -6.35
C LYS A 48 -8.21 10.47 -6.16
N GLY A 49 -8.64 10.81 -4.96
CA GLY A 49 -9.19 12.13 -4.66
C GLY A 49 -9.42 12.31 -3.18
N VAL A 50 -9.33 13.56 -2.77
CA VAL A 50 -9.70 14.03 -1.44
C VAL A 50 -10.53 15.28 -1.66
N ASP A 51 -11.77 15.28 -1.22
CA ASP A 51 -12.69 16.41 -1.31
C ASP A 51 -13.10 16.82 0.11
N HIS A 52 -12.88 18.09 0.46
CA HIS A 52 -13.28 18.67 1.72
C HIS A 52 -14.46 19.61 1.50
N HIS A 53 -15.51 19.46 2.31
CA HIS A 53 -16.69 20.32 2.31
C HIS A 53 -16.68 21.25 3.52
N ASP A 54 -17.32 22.42 3.38
CA ASP A 54 -17.36 23.49 4.41
C ASP A 54 -17.99 23.04 5.74
N ASP A 55 -18.76 21.95 5.75
CA ASP A 55 -19.33 21.32 6.94
C ASP A 55 -18.35 20.40 7.71
N GLY A 56 -17.09 20.36 7.27
CA GLY A 56 -16.05 19.50 7.83
C GLY A 56 -16.13 18.04 7.38
N HIS A 57 -16.98 17.74 6.42
CA HIS A 57 -17.03 16.40 5.82
C HIS A 57 -15.90 16.22 4.81
N VAL A 58 -15.20 15.10 4.91
CA VAL A 58 -14.15 14.71 3.95
C VAL A 58 -14.57 13.45 3.23
N LEU A 59 -14.50 13.49 1.90
CA LEU A 59 -14.65 12.33 1.02
C LEU A 59 -13.27 11.93 0.48
N VAL A 60 -12.83 10.74 0.83
CA VAL A 60 -11.58 10.16 0.30
C VAL A 60 -11.93 9.08 -0.72
N THR A 61 -11.48 9.23 -1.95
CA THR A 61 -11.64 8.21 -3.00
C THR A 61 -10.42 7.32 -3.06
N VAL A 62 -10.61 6.04 -2.79
CA VAL A 62 -9.55 5.02 -2.78
C VAL A 62 -9.88 3.92 -3.78
N ALA A 63 -8.94 3.65 -4.68
CA ALA A 63 -9.03 2.60 -5.67
C ALA A 63 -8.29 1.34 -5.19
N LEU A 64 -8.99 0.21 -5.16
CA LEU A 64 -8.45 -1.08 -4.75
C LEU A 64 -8.03 -1.91 -5.97
N THR A 65 -7.12 -2.86 -5.76
CA THR A 65 -6.70 -3.84 -6.79
C THR A 65 -7.85 -4.77 -7.18
N THR A 66 -8.75 -5.08 -6.24
CA THR A 66 -9.96 -5.87 -6.47
C THR A 66 -11.12 -5.29 -5.67
N SER A 67 -12.34 -5.35 -6.23
CA SER A 67 -13.57 -4.89 -5.54
C SER A 67 -13.90 -5.71 -4.29
N GLY A 68 -13.43 -6.96 -4.23
CA GLY A 68 -13.63 -7.90 -3.12
C GLY A 68 -12.48 -7.96 -2.12
N CYS A 69 -11.62 -6.94 -2.03
CA CYS A 69 -10.46 -6.94 -1.13
C CYS A 69 -10.89 -7.21 0.34
N PRO A 70 -10.44 -8.30 0.96
CA PRO A 70 -10.81 -8.66 2.33
C PRO A 70 -10.24 -7.66 3.35
N LEU A 71 -9.19 -6.94 2.99
CA LEU A 71 -8.50 -5.98 3.84
C LEU A 71 -9.10 -4.56 3.78
N ARG A 72 -10.14 -4.35 2.97
CA ARG A 72 -10.85 -3.07 2.85
C ARG A 72 -11.28 -2.51 4.21
N ALA A 73 -11.77 -3.38 5.11
CA ALA A 73 -12.20 -2.97 6.45
C ALA A 73 -11.03 -2.50 7.33
N GLN A 74 -9.84 -3.04 7.14
CA GLN A 74 -8.63 -2.60 7.83
C GLN A 74 -8.19 -1.22 7.32
N ILE A 75 -8.01 -1.07 6.01
CA ILE A 75 -7.65 0.22 5.39
C ILE A 75 -8.63 1.31 5.80
N GLN A 76 -9.94 0.99 5.84
CA GLN A 76 -10.98 1.94 6.30
C GLN A 76 -10.78 2.38 7.75
N ARG A 77 -10.45 1.45 8.66
CA ARG A 77 -10.18 1.80 10.07
C ARG A 77 -8.94 2.68 10.18
N ASP A 78 -7.89 2.36 9.45
CA ASP A 78 -6.61 3.07 9.49
C ASP A 78 -6.77 4.50 8.95
N ILE A 79 -7.48 4.68 7.83
CA ILE A 79 -7.84 6.00 7.29
C ILE A 79 -8.62 6.81 8.32
N ARG A 80 -9.69 6.25 8.92
CA ARG A 80 -10.49 6.98 9.91
C ARG A 80 -9.69 7.34 11.15
N SER A 81 -8.85 6.44 11.63
CA SER A 81 -7.98 6.67 12.78
C SER A 81 -7.01 7.84 12.52
N LYS A 82 -6.37 7.84 11.37
CA LYS A 82 -5.44 8.90 10.95
C LYS A 82 -6.14 10.26 10.82
N LEU A 83 -7.28 10.30 10.18
CA LEU A 83 -7.99 11.54 9.93
C LEU A 83 -8.75 12.09 11.15
N SER A 84 -9.00 11.28 12.18
CA SER A 84 -9.63 11.72 13.43
C SER A 84 -8.79 12.75 14.22
N HIS A 85 -7.51 12.88 13.90
CA HIS A 85 -6.61 13.85 14.55
C HIS A 85 -6.63 15.24 13.88
N ILE A 86 -7.35 15.40 12.78
CA ILE A 86 -7.49 16.69 12.09
C ILE A 86 -8.72 17.42 12.65
N SER A 87 -8.52 18.58 13.28
CA SER A 87 -9.58 19.34 13.94
C SER A 87 -10.68 19.81 13.00
N GLU A 88 -10.31 20.08 11.74
CA GLU A 88 -11.22 20.55 10.69
C GLU A 88 -12.08 19.43 10.11
N VAL A 89 -11.78 18.15 10.43
CA VAL A 89 -12.49 16.98 9.90
C VAL A 89 -13.48 16.46 10.93
N THR A 90 -14.77 16.59 10.65
CA THR A 90 -15.85 16.11 11.52
C THR A 90 -16.35 14.74 11.12
N LYS A 91 -16.32 14.42 9.82
CA LYS A 91 -16.79 13.15 9.28
C LYS A 91 -15.98 12.70 8.08
N VAL A 92 -15.63 11.42 8.07
CA VAL A 92 -14.89 10.81 6.96
C VAL A 92 -15.79 9.80 6.23
N LYS A 93 -15.98 10.04 4.94
CA LYS A 93 -16.62 9.11 4.01
C LYS A 93 -15.57 8.60 3.04
N ILE A 94 -15.56 7.30 2.78
CA ILE A 94 -14.62 6.69 1.84
C ILE A 94 -15.42 6.16 0.65
N ASN A 95 -15.07 6.64 -0.52
CA ASN A 95 -15.57 6.16 -1.79
C ASN A 95 -14.59 5.11 -2.33
N TRP A 96 -15.06 3.90 -2.54
CA TRP A 96 -14.26 2.80 -3.03
C TRP A 96 -14.44 2.62 -4.52
N THR A 97 -13.35 2.60 -5.25
CA THR A 97 -13.31 2.32 -6.68
C THR A 97 -12.36 1.15 -6.97
N GLU A 98 -12.30 0.72 -8.20
CA GLU A 98 -11.37 -0.32 -8.64
C GLU A 98 -10.35 0.29 -9.62
N LEU A 99 -9.09 -0.13 -9.46
CA LEU A 99 -8.01 0.25 -10.37
C LEU A 99 -8.23 -0.39 -11.74
N THR A 100 -7.98 0.36 -12.80
CA THR A 100 -7.89 -0.16 -14.16
C THR A 100 -6.72 -1.14 -14.29
N GLN A 101 -6.66 -1.92 -15.35
CA GLN A 101 -5.56 -2.88 -15.57
C GLN A 101 -4.20 -2.19 -15.69
N THR A 102 -4.16 -1.01 -16.29
CA THR A 102 -2.93 -0.21 -16.40
C THR A 102 -2.48 0.25 -15.01
N GLU A 103 -3.39 0.83 -14.22
CA GLU A 103 -3.09 1.29 -12.87
C GLU A 103 -2.69 0.13 -11.94
N LYS A 104 -3.31 -1.04 -12.07
CA LYS A 104 -2.89 -2.26 -11.33
C LYS A 104 -1.43 -2.61 -11.62
N SER A 105 -1.02 -2.53 -12.88
CA SER A 105 0.36 -2.81 -13.27
C SER A 105 1.34 -1.79 -12.68
N GLU A 106 0.97 -0.51 -12.65
CA GLU A 106 1.77 0.56 -12.07
C GLU A 106 1.89 0.42 -10.54
N VAL A 107 0.78 0.16 -9.85
CA VAL A 107 0.75 -0.10 -8.40
C VAL A 107 1.66 -1.26 -8.03
N MET A 108 1.57 -2.37 -8.78
CA MET A 108 2.43 -3.54 -8.55
C MET A 108 3.91 -3.26 -8.83
N ALA A 109 4.22 -2.44 -9.83
CA ALA A 109 5.60 -2.04 -10.12
C ALA A 109 6.16 -1.17 -8.97
N ARG A 110 5.39 -0.21 -8.46
CA ARG A 110 5.77 0.64 -7.31
C ARG A 110 5.95 -0.18 -6.03
N ALA A 111 5.02 -1.08 -5.73
CA ALA A 111 5.14 -1.97 -4.58
C ALA A 111 6.46 -2.78 -4.60
N ARG A 112 6.83 -3.33 -5.77
CA ARG A 112 8.10 -4.05 -5.93
C ARG A 112 9.31 -3.15 -5.74
N LEU A 113 9.28 -1.91 -6.23
CA LEU A 113 10.38 -0.95 -6.05
C LEU A 113 10.53 -0.58 -4.57
N ASN A 114 9.43 -0.32 -3.85
CA ASN A 114 9.45 0.01 -2.44
C ASN A 114 10.07 -1.13 -1.61
N ILE A 115 9.62 -2.38 -1.84
CA ILE A 115 10.20 -3.57 -1.19
C ILE A 115 11.68 -3.73 -1.51
N SER A 116 12.12 -3.42 -2.74
CA SER A 116 13.53 -3.54 -3.13
C SER A 116 14.43 -2.46 -2.52
N GLN A 117 13.85 -1.33 -2.12
CA GLN A 117 14.57 -0.23 -1.46
C GLN A 117 14.61 -0.37 0.07
N GLU A 118 13.68 -1.12 0.66
CA GLU A 118 13.80 -1.53 2.04
C GLU A 118 14.94 -2.55 2.13
N GLU A 119 16.07 -2.13 2.68
CA GLU A 119 17.13 -3.06 3.06
C GLU A 119 16.53 -4.05 4.06
N THR A 120 16.06 -5.19 3.57
CA THR A 120 15.71 -6.30 4.44
C THR A 120 17.00 -6.73 5.14
N VAL A 121 17.16 -6.28 6.38
CA VAL A 121 18.21 -6.78 7.26
C VAL A 121 17.89 -8.25 7.54
N THR A 122 18.24 -9.09 6.59
CA THR A 122 18.13 -10.53 6.80
C THR A 122 19.40 -10.98 7.52
N GLN A 123 19.27 -11.84 8.51
CA GLN A 123 20.41 -12.49 9.17
C GLN A 123 21.05 -13.56 8.26
N ILE A 124 20.49 -13.78 7.08
CA ILE A 124 21.00 -14.75 6.11
C ILE A 124 22.19 -14.12 5.37
N PRO A 125 23.39 -14.69 5.46
CA PRO A 125 24.56 -14.19 4.74
C PRO A 125 24.31 -14.17 3.23
N ARG A 126 24.80 -13.15 2.52
CA ARG A 126 24.72 -13.08 1.04
C ARG A 126 25.40 -14.25 0.33
N THR A 127 26.29 -14.96 1.03
CA THR A 127 26.98 -16.17 0.56
C THR A 127 26.14 -17.45 0.75
N ALA A 128 25.00 -17.36 1.45
CA ALA A 128 24.13 -18.52 1.66
C ALA A 128 23.56 -19.04 0.33
N LYS A 129 23.62 -20.35 0.14
CA LYS A 129 23.01 -21.02 -1.01
C LYS A 129 21.58 -21.40 -0.64
N SER A 130 20.61 -20.98 -1.46
CA SER A 130 19.20 -21.35 -1.28
C SER A 130 18.84 -22.53 -2.15
N ILE A 131 18.23 -23.54 -1.58
CA ILE A 131 17.71 -24.72 -2.29
C ILE A 131 16.20 -24.70 -2.16
N MET A 132 15.48 -24.67 -3.29
CA MET A 132 14.02 -24.73 -3.32
C MET A 132 13.56 -26.14 -3.68
N ILE A 133 12.69 -26.72 -2.84
CA ILE A 133 12.04 -28.02 -3.11
C ILE A 133 10.57 -27.76 -3.39
N ALA A 134 10.17 -27.90 -4.65
CA ALA A 134 8.83 -27.61 -5.13
C ALA A 134 8.17 -28.82 -5.81
N SER A 135 6.84 -28.86 -5.79
CA SER A 135 6.05 -29.84 -6.52
C SER A 135 4.65 -29.31 -6.79
N GLY A 136 4.09 -29.63 -7.95
CA GLY A 136 2.71 -29.29 -8.33
C GLY A 136 1.62 -30.05 -7.58
N LYS A 137 1.96 -31.04 -6.76
CA LYS A 137 1.00 -31.88 -6.01
C LYS A 137 1.25 -31.81 -4.51
N GLY A 138 0.18 -31.92 -3.72
CA GLY A 138 0.24 -32.14 -2.27
C GLY A 138 0.65 -33.59 -1.93
N GLY A 139 1.19 -33.83 -0.73
CA GLY A 139 1.45 -35.16 -0.20
C GLY A 139 2.60 -35.95 -0.84
N VAL A 140 3.43 -35.36 -1.72
CA VAL A 140 4.53 -36.02 -2.44
C VAL A 140 5.85 -36.10 -1.68
N GLY A 141 5.86 -35.81 -0.37
CA GLY A 141 7.06 -35.95 0.45
C GLY A 141 8.03 -34.77 0.40
N LYS A 142 7.62 -33.56 -0.04
CA LYS A 142 8.50 -32.38 -0.06
C LYS A 142 9.17 -32.10 1.28
N SER A 143 8.41 -32.13 2.37
CA SER A 143 8.93 -31.89 3.72
C SER A 143 9.96 -32.93 4.15
N SER A 144 9.73 -34.20 3.79
CA SER A 144 10.69 -35.31 4.06
C SER A 144 11.99 -35.10 3.31
N VAL A 145 11.91 -34.74 2.02
CA VAL A 145 13.10 -34.44 1.21
C VAL A 145 13.85 -33.22 1.77
N SER A 146 13.12 -32.15 2.12
CA SER A 146 13.73 -30.95 2.71
C SER A 146 14.46 -31.28 4.02
N ALA A 147 13.83 -32.02 4.91
CA ALA A 147 14.45 -32.43 6.18
C ALA A 147 15.70 -33.32 5.98
N ASN A 148 15.65 -34.28 5.06
CA ASN A 148 16.79 -35.12 4.78
C ASN A 148 17.97 -34.35 4.14
N ILE A 149 17.70 -33.41 3.24
CA ILE A 149 18.77 -32.56 2.69
C ILE A 149 19.37 -31.69 3.77
N ALA A 150 18.53 -31.04 4.62
CA ALA A 150 19.00 -30.17 5.70
C ALA A 150 19.83 -30.91 6.77
N SER A 151 19.57 -32.18 6.99
CA SER A 151 20.34 -33.03 7.93
C SER A 151 21.62 -33.63 7.33
N GLY A 152 21.77 -33.61 6.01
CA GLY A 152 22.94 -34.16 5.29
C GLY A 152 23.98 -33.10 4.87
N ILE A 153 23.69 -31.81 5.13
CA ILE A 153 24.59 -30.68 4.90
C ILE A 153 25.23 -30.27 6.22
#